data_6900c70289880ad7fe922fd2e88c67d2
#
_entry.id   6900c70289880ad7fe922fd2e88c67d2
#
_cell.length_a   1.000
_cell.length_b   1.000
_cell.length_c   1.000
_cell.angle_alpha   90.00
_cell.angle_beta   90.00
_cell.angle_gamma   90.00
#
_symmetry.space_group_name_H-M   'P 1'
#
loop_
_entity.id
_entity.type
_entity.pdbx_description
1 polymer ?
#
loop_
_entity_poly.entity_id
_entity_poly.type
_entity_poly.pdbx_seq_one_letter_code
_entity_poly.pdbx_strand_id
1 'polypeptide(L)'
;MTNSIEDIAEDSQCVFIIGSNTTEQHPIIGTKIRRAKTMRGIKLIVADPRRIDITDFADIHLRHKPGTDIALLNGLMHVVLREGLEDKEFIANRTEGFEDFRAIIERYTPERVSKITG
;
A
#
# COMPACT_ATOMS: atom_id res chain seq x y z
N MET A 1 -0.02 -16.58 8.43
CA MET A 1 0.14 -15.12 8.46
C MET A 1 1.31 -14.75 9.36
N THR A 2 2.11 -13.80 8.93
CA THR A 2 3.24 -13.31 9.73
C THR A 2 2.76 -12.46 10.91
N ASN A 3 1.71 -11.67 10.68
CA ASN A 3 1.13 -10.76 11.67
C ASN A 3 -0.31 -11.13 11.99
N SER A 4 -0.76 -10.81 13.20
CA SER A 4 -2.14 -11.00 13.61
C SER A 4 -3.03 -9.83 13.14
N ILE A 5 -4.36 -10.02 13.23
CA ILE A 5 -5.32 -8.94 12.95
C ILE A 5 -5.15 -7.80 13.96
N GLU A 6 -4.85 -8.13 15.21
CA GLU A 6 -4.58 -7.16 16.27
C GLU A 6 -3.36 -6.29 15.95
N ASP A 7 -2.30 -6.87 15.40
CA ASP A 7 -1.10 -6.12 15.01
C ASP A 7 -1.41 -5.02 13.99
N ILE A 8 -2.31 -5.29 13.05
CA ILE A 8 -2.73 -4.31 12.06
C ILE A 8 -3.40 -3.11 12.73
N ALA A 9 -4.29 -3.38 13.68
CA ALA A 9 -5.09 -2.34 14.31
C ALA A 9 -4.35 -1.62 15.44
N GLU A 10 -3.50 -2.32 16.20
CA GLU A 10 -2.91 -1.80 17.43
C GLU A 10 -1.48 -1.29 17.25
N ASP A 11 -0.69 -1.93 16.38
CA ASP A 11 0.74 -1.65 16.25
C ASP A 11 1.09 -0.88 14.96
N SER A 12 0.23 -0.92 13.94
CA SER A 12 0.52 -0.23 12.67
C SER A 12 0.45 1.28 12.80
N GLN A 13 1.36 1.95 12.11
CA GLN A 13 1.37 3.41 11.97
C GLN A 13 0.70 3.85 10.67
N CYS A 14 0.79 3.00 9.65
CA CYS A 14 0.17 3.21 8.35
C CYS A 14 -0.37 1.90 7.82
N VAL A 15 -1.57 1.93 7.25
CA VAL A 15 -2.19 0.77 6.61
C VAL A 15 -2.44 1.09 5.14
N PHE A 16 -2.01 0.18 4.27
CA PHE A 16 -2.26 0.25 2.84
C PHE A 16 -3.18 -0.90 2.43
N ILE A 17 -4.34 -0.56 1.87
CA ILE A 17 -5.33 -1.54 1.40
C ILE A 17 -5.39 -1.47 -0.13
N ILE A 18 -5.25 -2.60 -0.77
CA ILE A 18 -5.37 -2.71 -2.23
C ILE A 18 -6.22 -3.92 -2.60
N GLY A 19 -7.16 -3.74 -3.52
CA GLY A 19 -7.97 -4.82 -4.05
C GLY A 19 -8.94 -5.46 -3.06
N SER A 20 -9.29 -4.76 -1.98
CA SER A 20 -10.18 -5.30 -0.95
C SER A 20 -11.25 -4.29 -0.55
N ASN A 21 -12.51 -4.69 -0.63
CA ASN A 21 -13.61 -4.00 0.02
C ASN A 21 -13.71 -4.54 1.46
N THR A 22 -12.84 -4.06 2.33
CA THR A 22 -12.62 -4.63 3.65
C THR A 22 -13.87 -4.57 4.53
N THR A 23 -14.71 -3.55 4.38
CA THR A 23 -15.96 -3.41 5.14
C THR A 23 -16.93 -4.56 4.84
N GLU A 24 -17.02 -4.98 3.58
CA GLU A 24 -17.93 -6.06 3.17
C GLU A 24 -17.29 -7.46 3.27
N GLN A 25 -16.05 -7.59 2.81
CA GLN A 25 -15.37 -8.90 2.71
C GLN A 25 -14.75 -9.35 4.03
N HIS A 26 -14.26 -8.42 4.82
CA HIS A 26 -13.58 -8.67 6.09
C HIS A 26 -14.07 -7.68 7.15
N PRO A 27 -15.33 -7.77 7.60
CA PRO A 27 -15.93 -6.74 8.44
C PRO A 27 -15.23 -6.54 9.79
N ILE A 28 -14.67 -7.59 10.38
CA ILE A 28 -13.94 -7.46 11.65
C ILE A 28 -12.66 -6.67 11.45
N ILE A 29 -11.90 -6.99 10.42
CA ILE A 29 -10.67 -6.25 10.06
C ILE A 29 -11.02 -4.80 9.71
N GLY A 30 -12.04 -4.59 8.91
CA GLY A 30 -12.51 -3.26 8.52
C GLY A 30 -12.90 -2.41 9.72
N THR A 31 -13.62 -2.98 10.68
CA THR A 31 -14.01 -2.30 11.91
C THR A 31 -12.79 -1.90 12.74
N LYS A 32 -11.83 -2.81 12.90
CA LYS A 32 -10.59 -2.55 13.63
C LYS A 32 -9.75 -1.45 12.99
N ILE A 33 -9.64 -1.43 11.67
CA ILE A 33 -8.90 -0.39 10.93
C ILE A 33 -9.59 0.96 11.10
N ARG A 34 -10.91 1.04 10.96
CA ARG A 34 -11.66 2.29 11.14
C ARG A 34 -11.54 2.81 12.58
N ARG A 35 -11.60 1.91 13.55
CA ARG A 35 -11.40 2.27 14.95
C ARG A 35 -9.99 2.80 15.20
N ALA A 36 -8.96 2.15 14.66
CA ALA A 36 -7.57 2.59 14.78
C ALA A 36 -7.38 3.97 14.14
N LYS A 37 -8.00 4.21 12.99
CA LYS A 37 -7.96 5.51 12.31
C LYS A 37 -8.57 6.61 13.18
N THR A 38 -9.73 6.34 13.76
CA THR A 38 -10.47 7.30 14.58
C THR A 38 -9.79 7.54 15.93
N MET A 39 -9.34 6.49 16.60
CA MET A 39 -8.82 6.55 17.98
C MET A 39 -7.34 6.86 18.07
N ARG A 40 -6.54 6.34 17.14
CA ARG A 40 -5.07 6.49 17.14
C ARG A 40 -4.55 7.41 16.06
N GLY A 41 -5.38 7.80 15.10
CA GLY A 41 -4.96 8.67 14.01
C GLY A 41 -3.95 8.04 13.06
N ILE A 42 -4.00 6.72 12.86
CA ILE A 42 -3.12 6.04 11.89
C ILE A 42 -3.36 6.58 10.48
N LYS A 43 -2.36 6.47 9.62
CA LYS A 43 -2.52 6.81 8.22
C LYS A 43 -3.14 5.65 7.46
N LEU A 44 -4.11 5.94 6.62
CA LEU A 44 -4.80 4.95 5.81
C LEU A 44 -4.75 5.33 4.33
N ILE A 45 -4.20 4.43 3.53
CA ILE A 45 -4.14 4.59 2.08
C ILE A 45 -4.94 3.45 1.46
N VAL A 46 -5.90 3.79 0.61
CA VAL A 46 -6.72 2.79 -0.09
C VAL A 46 -6.50 2.93 -1.59
N ALA A 47 -6.12 1.84 -2.24
CA ALA A 47 -5.98 1.76 -3.69
C ALA A 47 -7.11 0.88 -4.24
N ASP A 48 -8.11 1.50 -4.85
CA ASP A 48 -9.23 0.80 -5.49
C ASP A 48 -9.81 1.70 -6.59
N PRO A 49 -10.13 1.14 -7.76
CA PRO A 49 -10.81 1.89 -8.82
C PRO A 49 -12.16 2.46 -8.40
N ARG A 50 -12.80 1.81 -7.43
CA ARG A 50 -14.13 2.19 -6.94
C ARG A 50 -14.03 3.00 -5.66
N ARG A 51 -15.02 3.85 -5.44
CA ARG A 51 -15.24 4.43 -4.12
C ARG A 51 -16.02 3.42 -3.27
N ILE A 52 -15.36 2.87 -2.26
CA ILE A 52 -15.93 1.89 -1.33
C ILE A 52 -16.01 2.51 0.08
N ASP A 53 -16.72 1.85 1.01
CA ASP A 53 -16.97 2.43 2.34
C ASP A 53 -15.69 2.81 3.08
N ILE A 54 -14.64 1.96 2.99
CA ILE A 54 -13.38 2.23 3.68
C ILE A 54 -12.67 3.48 3.14
N THR A 55 -12.95 3.90 1.91
CA THR A 55 -12.33 5.11 1.34
C THR A 55 -12.76 6.39 2.04
N ASP A 56 -13.91 6.39 2.70
CA ASP A 56 -14.39 7.55 3.48
C ASP A 56 -13.49 7.81 4.70
N PHE A 57 -12.75 6.82 5.16
CA PHE A 57 -11.80 6.92 6.27
C PHE A 57 -10.35 7.09 5.80
N ALA A 58 -10.09 7.00 4.51
CA ALA A 58 -8.74 7.05 3.96
C ALA A 58 -8.19 8.48 3.94
N ASP A 59 -6.91 8.61 4.28
CA ASP A 59 -6.17 9.86 4.07
C ASP A 59 -5.89 10.07 2.58
N ILE A 60 -5.62 8.97 1.86
CA ILE A 60 -5.36 8.98 0.41
C ILE A 60 -6.15 7.85 -0.23
N HIS A 61 -6.90 8.18 -1.28
CA HIS A 61 -7.58 7.20 -2.13
C HIS A 61 -6.94 7.22 -3.52
N LEU A 62 -6.26 6.13 -3.89
CA LEU A 62 -5.65 5.96 -5.20
C LEU A 62 -6.63 5.22 -6.11
N ARG A 63 -7.17 5.91 -7.11
CA ARG A 63 -8.14 5.37 -8.05
C ARG A 63 -7.45 4.99 -9.36
N HIS A 64 -6.76 3.88 -9.35
CA HIS A 64 -6.09 3.37 -10.54
C HIS A 64 -7.07 2.58 -11.43
N LYS A 65 -6.75 2.45 -12.71
CA LYS A 65 -7.56 1.66 -13.64
C LYS A 65 -7.52 0.18 -13.27
N PRO A 66 -8.63 -0.57 -13.48
CA PRO A 66 -8.62 -2.02 -13.28
C PRO A 66 -7.49 -2.70 -14.08
N GLY A 67 -6.84 -3.68 -13.45
CA GLY A 67 -5.75 -4.41 -14.08
C GLY A 67 -4.39 -3.72 -14.05
N THR A 68 -4.25 -2.60 -13.35
CA THR A 68 -2.99 -1.85 -13.27
C THR A 68 -2.33 -1.88 -11.89
N ASP A 69 -2.69 -2.84 -11.04
CA ASP A 69 -2.18 -2.97 -9.68
C ASP A 69 -0.65 -3.12 -9.65
N ILE A 70 -0.11 -3.95 -10.53
CA ILE A 70 1.35 -4.18 -10.60
C ILE A 70 2.08 -2.88 -10.95
N ALA A 71 1.58 -2.14 -11.93
CA ALA A 71 2.18 -0.86 -12.32
C ALA A 71 2.13 0.16 -11.18
N LEU A 72 1.00 0.23 -10.45
CA LEU A 72 0.86 1.12 -9.30
C LEU A 72 1.84 0.76 -8.19
N LEU A 73 1.93 -0.52 -7.83
CA LEU A 73 2.86 -0.98 -6.79
C LEU A 73 4.32 -0.74 -7.19
N ASN A 74 4.67 -0.99 -8.45
CA ASN A 74 6.02 -0.73 -8.94
C ASN A 74 6.35 0.77 -8.90
N GLY A 75 5.39 1.62 -9.20
CA GLY A 75 5.55 3.07 -9.09
C GLY A 75 5.78 3.54 -7.66
N LEU A 76 5.04 2.96 -6.69
CA LEU A 76 5.23 3.25 -5.27
C LEU A 76 6.62 2.81 -4.81
N MET A 77 7.06 1.61 -5.21
CA MET A 77 8.40 1.13 -4.89
C MET A 77 9.50 1.98 -5.53
N HIS A 78 9.28 2.46 -6.75
CA HIS A 78 10.19 3.39 -7.41
C HIS A 78 10.41 4.65 -6.56
N VAL A 79 9.32 5.26 -6.08
CA VAL A 79 9.40 6.46 -5.23
C VAL A 79 10.13 6.17 -3.92
N VAL A 80 9.84 5.03 -3.29
CA VAL A 80 10.52 4.61 -2.05
C VAL A 80 12.03 4.53 -2.26
N LEU A 81 12.47 3.89 -3.35
CA LEU A 81 13.91 3.76 -3.66
C LEU A 81 14.54 5.10 -4.04
N ARG A 82 13.85 5.93 -4.82
CA ARG A 82 14.34 7.24 -5.22
C ARG A 82 14.57 8.17 -4.02
N GLU A 83 13.65 8.13 -3.05
CA GLU A 83 13.72 8.97 -1.85
C GLU A 83 14.58 8.35 -0.74
N GLY A 84 15.16 7.17 -0.96
CA GLY A 84 16.01 6.49 0.01
C GLY A 84 15.26 6.01 1.26
N LEU A 85 13.98 5.67 1.14
CA LEU A 85 13.12 5.28 2.26
C LEU A 85 13.17 3.78 2.58
N GLU A 86 13.85 2.99 1.75
CA GLU A 86 13.97 1.54 1.96
C GLU A 86 14.86 1.22 3.17
N ASP A 87 14.57 0.08 3.80
CA ASP A 87 15.44 -0.46 4.85
C ASP A 87 16.61 -1.20 4.22
N LYS A 88 17.72 -0.48 4.03
CA LYS A 88 18.92 -0.98 3.34
C LYS A 88 19.56 -2.15 4.07
N GLU A 89 19.57 -2.13 5.39
CA GLU A 89 20.15 -3.19 6.19
C GLU A 89 19.33 -4.47 6.07
N PHE A 90 18.00 -4.39 6.16
CA PHE A 90 17.13 -5.53 5.96
C PHE A 90 17.31 -6.13 4.57
N ILE A 91 17.34 -5.30 3.54
CA ILE A 91 17.51 -5.74 2.14
C ILE A 91 18.85 -6.47 1.99
N ALA A 92 19.94 -5.92 2.51
CA ALA A 92 21.27 -6.52 2.42
C ALA A 92 21.36 -7.89 3.11
N ASN A 93 20.67 -8.06 4.25
CA ASN A 93 20.78 -9.24 5.09
C ASN A 93 19.71 -10.30 4.86
N ARG A 94 18.56 -9.94 4.27
CA ARG A 94 17.37 -10.79 4.23
C ARG A 94 16.81 -11.03 2.83
N THR A 95 17.39 -10.44 1.78
CA THR A 95 16.86 -10.56 0.42
C THR A 95 17.94 -11.01 -0.57
N GLU A 96 17.49 -11.59 -1.69
CA GLU A 96 18.32 -11.95 -2.85
C GLU A 96 17.74 -11.29 -4.11
N GLY A 97 18.62 -11.06 -5.12
CA GLY A 97 18.17 -10.53 -6.40
C GLY A 97 17.69 -9.09 -6.38
N PHE A 98 18.02 -8.33 -5.34
CA PHE A 98 17.58 -6.94 -5.20
C PHE A 98 18.04 -6.04 -6.35
N GLU A 99 19.27 -6.22 -6.85
CA GLU A 99 19.79 -5.38 -7.93
C GLU A 99 19.03 -5.60 -9.25
N ASP A 100 18.64 -6.83 -9.56
CA ASP A 100 17.79 -7.13 -10.72
C ASP A 100 16.39 -6.52 -10.56
N PHE A 101 15.82 -6.64 -9.37
CA PHE A 101 14.55 -6.02 -9.02
C PHE A 101 14.62 -4.49 -9.16
N ARG A 102 15.67 -3.87 -8.62
CA ARG A 102 15.88 -2.43 -8.70
C ARG A 102 15.95 -1.94 -10.14
N ALA A 103 16.65 -2.66 -11.01
CA ALA A 103 16.76 -2.31 -12.42
C ALA A 103 15.39 -2.28 -13.12
N ILE A 104 14.51 -3.21 -12.78
CA ILE A 104 13.13 -3.24 -13.29
C ILE A 104 12.31 -2.07 -12.74
N ILE A 105 12.38 -1.84 -11.44
CA ILE A 105 11.62 -0.79 -10.75
C ILE A 105 12.03 0.61 -11.23
N GLU A 106 13.27 0.85 -11.56
CA GLU A 106 13.73 2.14 -12.08
C GLU A 106 13.01 2.58 -13.36
N ARG A 107 12.43 1.65 -14.12
CA ARG A 107 11.65 1.93 -15.33
C ARG A 107 10.25 2.45 -15.02
N TYR A 108 9.74 2.27 -13.81
CA TYR A 108 8.39 2.65 -13.41
C TYR A 108 8.38 4.02 -12.75
N THR A 109 8.76 5.06 -13.51
CA THR A 109 8.72 6.44 -13.03
C THR A 109 7.28 6.87 -12.72
N PRO A 110 7.06 7.84 -11.82
CA PRO A 110 5.72 8.34 -11.53
C PRO A 110 4.95 8.80 -12.79
N GLU A 111 5.64 9.41 -13.74
CA GLU A 111 5.05 9.88 -14.99
C GLU A 111 4.55 8.70 -15.85
N ARG A 112 5.37 7.66 -15.97
CA ARG A 112 4.99 6.45 -16.71
C ARG A 112 3.83 5.72 -16.03
N VAL A 113 3.89 5.58 -14.72
CA VAL A 113 2.83 4.93 -13.93
C VAL A 113 1.52 5.70 -14.03
N SER A 114 1.56 7.02 -13.97
CA SER A 114 0.38 7.86 -14.15
C SER A 114 -0.30 7.65 -15.51
N LYS A 115 0.49 7.46 -16.56
CA LYS A 115 -0.07 7.15 -17.91
C LYS A 115 -0.72 5.77 -17.96
N ILE A 116 -0.17 4.79 -17.26
CA ILE A 116 -0.70 3.41 -17.24
C ILE A 116 -1.95 3.32 -16.36
N THR A 117 -1.90 3.90 -15.17
CA THR A 117 -2.95 3.75 -14.15
C THR A 117 -4.05 4.80 -14.22
N GLY A 118 -3.78 5.91 -14.87
CA GLY A 118 -4.69 7.05 -14.86
C GLY A 118 -4.57 7.85 -13.60
#